data_57019c0cbf9de5856f098772c5748696
#
_entry.id   57019c0cbf9de5856f098772c5748696
#
_cell.length_a   1.000
_cell.length_b   1.000
_cell.length_c   1.000
_cell.angle_alpha   90.00
_cell.angle_beta   90.00
_cell.angle_gamma   90.00
#
_symmetry.space_group_name_H-M   'P 1'
#
loop_
_entity.id
_entity.type
_entity.pdbx_description
1 polymer ?
#
loop_
_entity_poly.entity_id
_entity_poly.type
_entity_poly.pdbx_seq_one_letter_code
_entity_poly.pdbx_strand_id
1 'polypeptide(L)'
;MAEAAQAKTSPLCAVVEVVAKALVDHPGSVKVKESTRRGMTVVELTTAPGDMGKIIGRQGRTAAALRALVSVTAERHGLRAQLDIRD
;
A
#
# COMPACT_ATOMS: atom_id res chain seq x y z
N MET A 1 19.84 15.76 1.15
CA MET A 1 18.90 16.03 2.24
C MET A 1 17.97 14.86 2.44
N ALA A 2 17.91 14.40 3.66
CA ALA A 2 17.02 13.29 3.99
C ALA A 2 15.57 13.64 3.72
N GLU A 3 15.24 14.91 3.81
CA GLU A 3 13.88 15.35 3.55
C GLU A 3 13.42 15.05 2.16
N ALA A 4 14.33 15.06 1.19
CA ALA A 4 13.92 14.78 -0.18
C ALA A 4 13.35 13.37 -0.30
N ALA A 5 13.97 12.41 0.37
CA ALA A 5 13.49 11.04 0.35
C ALA A 5 12.14 10.93 1.06
N GLN A 6 12.00 11.65 2.17
CA GLN A 6 10.77 11.62 2.93
C GLN A 6 9.63 12.28 2.17
N ALA A 7 9.95 13.33 1.44
CA ALA A 7 8.94 14.04 0.68
C ALA A 7 8.28 13.15 -0.36
N LYS A 8 8.94 12.06 -0.75
CA LYS A 8 8.39 11.15 -1.73
C LYS A 8 7.46 10.12 -1.14
N THR A 9 7.43 10.01 0.18
CA THR A 9 6.56 9.05 0.84
C THR A 9 5.20 9.69 1.04
N SER A 10 4.23 9.24 0.28
CA SER A 10 2.88 9.77 0.42
C SER A 10 2.19 9.13 1.62
N PRO A 11 1.14 9.77 2.13
CA PRO A 11 0.34 9.16 3.19
C PRO A 11 -0.22 7.80 2.79
N LEU A 12 -0.57 7.64 1.52
CA LEU A 12 -1.13 6.38 1.02
C LEU A 12 -0.09 5.28 1.11
N CYS A 13 1.12 5.54 0.64
CA CYS A 13 2.19 4.56 0.71
C CYS A 13 2.56 4.25 2.15
N ALA A 14 2.57 5.25 3.02
CA ALA A 14 2.93 5.06 4.41
C ALA A 14 1.96 4.10 5.11
N VAL A 15 0.66 4.29 4.89
CA VAL A 15 -0.35 3.43 5.50
C VAL A 15 -0.16 1.98 5.02
N VAL A 16 -0.02 1.79 3.72
CA VAL A 16 0.13 0.45 3.16
C VAL A 16 1.40 -0.20 3.67
N GLU A 17 2.50 0.53 3.69
CA GLU A 17 3.77 -0.02 4.11
C GLU A 17 3.75 -0.47 5.57
N VAL A 18 3.22 0.36 6.46
CA VAL A 18 3.17 0.04 7.88
C VAL A 18 2.34 -1.22 8.10
N VAL A 19 1.16 -1.29 7.49
CA VAL A 19 0.28 -2.44 7.69
C VAL A 19 0.88 -3.70 7.07
N ALA A 20 1.39 -3.60 5.84
CA ALA A 20 1.95 -4.77 5.18
C ALA A 20 3.14 -5.34 5.96
N LYS A 21 4.03 -4.46 6.42
CA LYS A 21 5.21 -4.93 7.18
C LYS A 21 4.82 -5.57 8.50
N ALA A 22 3.71 -5.15 9.07
CA ALA A 22 3.23 -5.73 10.32
C ALA A 22 2.65 -7.12 10.13
N LEU A 23 2.23 -7.46 8.92
CA LEU A 23 1.51 -8.71 8.67
C LEU A 23 2.38 -9.84 8.11
N VAL A 24 3.47 -9.49 7.43
CA VAL A 24 4.25 -10.48 6.68
C VAL A 24 5.41 -11.02 7.49
N ASP A 25 5.94 -12.15 7.04
CA ASP A 25 7.13 -12.75 7.66
C ASP A 25 8.42 -12.12 7.13
N HIS A 26 8.37 -11.51 5.96
CA HIS A 26 9.56 -10.93 5.32
C HIS A 26 9.33 -9.44 5.05
N PRO A 27 9.32 -8.62 6.11
CA PRO A 27 9.05 -7.20 5.92
C PRO A 27 10.06 -6.47 5.04
N GLY A 28 11.28 -6.99 4.97
CA GLY A 28 12.29 -6.39 4.09
C GLY A 28 11.97 -6.54 2.62
N SER A 29 11.06 -7.45 2.27
CA SER A 29 10.64 -7.66 0.89
C SER A 29 9.41 -6.83 0.52
N VAL A 30 8.83 -6.11 1.47
CA VAL A 30 7.68 -5.26 1.18
C VAL A 30 8.15 -4.04 0.42
N LYS A 31 7.52 -3.79 -0.72
CA LYS A 31 7.80 -2.61 -1.54
C LYS A 31 6.49 -1.95 -1.91
N VAL A 32 6.45 -0.64 -1.77
CA VAL A 32 5.26 0.13 -2.09
C VAL A 32 5.64 1.23 -3.05
N LYS A 33 4.94 1.30 -4.17
CA LYS A 33 5.18 2.30 -5.20
C LYS A 33 3.89 3.03 -5.50
N GLU A 34 4.03 4.29 -5.89
CA GLU A 34 2.88 5.09 -6.22
C GLU A 34 3.05 5.67 -7.61
N SER A 35 1.99 5.65 -8.39
CA SER A 35 1.96 6.28 -9.69
C SER A 35 0.61 6.93 -9.88
N THR A 36 0.50 7.77 -10.90
CA THR A 36 -0.74 8.45 -11.21
C THR A 36 -1.12 8.14 -12.66
N ARG A 37 -2.37 7.75 -12.85
CA ARG A 37 -2.91 7.47 -14.17
C ARG A 37 -4.28 8.12 -14.28
N ARG A 38 -4.40 9.07 -15.22
CA ARG A 38 -5.69 9.71 -15.52
C ARG A 38 -6.38 10.24 -14.26
N GLY A 39 -5.59 10.88 -13.40
CA GLY A 39 -6.12 11.45 -12.17
C GLY A 39 -6.34 10.45 -11.05
N MET A 40 -6.04 9.17 -11.28
CA MET A 40 -6.15 8.13 -10.27
C MET A 40 -4.76 7.82 -9.73
N THR A 41 -4.63 7.86 -8.42
CA THR A 41 -3.40 7.45 -7.76
C THR A 41 -3.43 5.93 -7.59
N VAL A 42 -2.41 5.25 -8.09
CA VAL A 42 -2.30 3.81 -7.99
C VAL A 42 -1.18 3.48 -7.02
N VAL A 43 -1.51 2.78 -5.95
CA VAL A 43 -0.53 2.31 -4.98
C VAL A 43 -0.29 0.83 -5.25
N GLU A 44 0.96 0.47 -5.54
CA GLU A 44 1.32 -0.92 -5.82
C GLU A 44 2.06 -1.49 -4.63
N LEU A 45 1.55 -2.58 -4.10
CA LEU A 45 2.18 -3.29 -3.01
C LEU A 45 2.75 -4.60 -3.52
N THR A 46 4.03 -4.83 -3.28
CA THR A 46 4.71 -6.08 -3.63
C THR A 46 5.25 -6.71 -2.37
N THR A 47 5.10 -8.01 -2.24
CA THR A 47 5.59 -8.76 -1.10
C THR A 47 6.41 -9.96 -1.58
N ALA A 48 7.08 -10.64 -0.64
CA ALA A 48 7.66 -11.93 -0.93
C ALA A 48 6.53 -12.89 -1.33
N PRO A 49 6.76 -13.77 -2.31
CA PRO A 49 5.68 -14.65 -2.79
C PRO A 49 5.01 -15.45 -1.69
N GLY A 50 5.78 -15.93 -0.71
CA GLY A 50 5.21 -16.71 0.38
C GLY A 50 4.35 -15.90 1.34
N ASP A 51 4.41 -14.58 1.28
CA ASP A 51 3.67 -13.71 2.17
C ASP A 51 2.38 -13.18 1.58
N MET A 52 2.12 -13.45 0.31
CA MET A 52 0.95 -12.92 -0.38
C MET A 52 -0.34 -13.27 0.34
N GLY A 53 -0.44 -14.51 0.82
CA GLY A 53 -1.64 -14.96 1.51
C GLY A 53 -1.92 -14.17 2.79
N LYS A 54 -0.89 -13.66 3.43
CA LYS A 54 -1.06 -12.87 4.65
C LYS A 54 -1.62 -11.48 4.34
N ILE A 55 -1.30 -10.97 3.16
CA ILE A 55 -1.82 -9.68 2.73
C ILE A 55 -3.26 -9.81 2.25
N ILE A 56 -3.55 -10.88 1.51
CA ILE A 56 -4.92 -11.12 1.03
C ILE A 56 -5.83 -11.44 2.19
N GLY A 57 -5.37 -12.33 3.08
CA GLY A 57 -6.14 -12.72 4.23
C GLY A 57 -7.24 -13.69 3.91
N ARG A 58 -7.86 -14.21 4.96
CA ARG A 58 -8.94 -15.18 4.81
C ARG A 58 -10.10 -14.52 4.08
N GLN A 59 -10.52 -15.14 2.99
CA GLN A 59 -11.63 -14.65 2.18
C GLN A 59 -11.42 -13.23 1.66
N GLY A 60 -10.15 -12.82 1.54
CA GLY A 60 -9.83 -11.50 1.02
C GLY A 60 -10.09 -10.36 1.99
N ARG A 61 -10.32 -10.64 3.26
CA ARG A 61 -10.71 -9.61 4.22
C ARG A 61 -9.61 -8.60 4.49
N THR A 62 -8.36 -9.06 4.56
CA THR A 62 -7.25 -8.16 4.82
C THR A 62 -7.05 -7.22 3.64
N ALA A 63 -7.08 -7.75 2.42
CA ALA A 63 -6.95 -6.91 1.23
C ALA A 63 -8.08 -5.89 1.15
N ALA A 64 -9.31 -6.31 1.49
CA ALA A 64 -10.45 -5.39 1.48
C ALA A 64 -10.25 -4.27 2.50
N ALA A 65 -9.74 -4.62 3.69
CA ALA A 65 -9.48 -3.63 4.72
C ALA A 65 -8.39 -2.64 4.28
N LEU A 66 -7.34 -3.15 3.65
CA LEU A 66 -6.29 -2.29 3.13
C LEU A 66 -6.82 -1.34 2.07
N ARG A 67 -7.66 -1.83 1.17
CA ARG A 67 -8.26 -1.00 0.14
C ARG A 67 -9.14 0.09 0.75
N ALA A 68 -9.88 -0.25 1.80
CA ALA A 68 -10.69 0.73 2.50
C ALA A 68 -9.83 1.80 3.14
N LEU A 69 -8.72 1.41 3.76
CA LEU A 69 -7.79 2.38 4.37
C LEU A 69 -7.20 3.31 3.33
N VAL A 70 -6.83 2.77 2.18
CA VAL A 70 -6.28 3.59 1.10
C VAL A 70 -7.33 4.60 0.61
N SER A 71 -8.58 4.15 0.45
CA SER A 71 -9.66 5.03 0.00
C SER A 71 -9.92 6.16 0.99
N VAL A 72 -10.00 5.82 2.27
CA VAL A 72 -10.27 6.83 3.30
C VAL A 72 -9.13 7.84 3.36
N THR A 73 -7.89 7.35 3.30
CA THR A 73 -6.73 8.23 3.33
C THR A 73 -6.72 9.14 2.11
N ALA A 74 -7.04 8.59 0.94
CA ALA A 74 -7.09 9.38 -0.29
C ALA A 74 -8.13 10.48 -0.19
N GLU A 75 -9.30 10.18 0.37
CA GLU A 75 -10.36 11.17 0.52
C GLU A 75 -9.91 12.34 1.38
N ARG A 76 -9.16 12.05 2.44
CA ARG A 76 -8.65 13.12 3.30
C ARG A 76 -7.74 14.09 2.55
N HIS A 77 -7.13 13.62 1.49
CA HIS A 77 -6.17 14.41 0.72
C HIS A 77 -6.73 14.84 -0.64
N GLY A 78 -8.03 14.67 -0.83
CA GLY A 78 -8.66 15.10 -2.08
C GLY A 78 -8.25 14.29 -3.28
N LEU A 79 -7.89 13.02 -3.08
CA LEU A 79 -7.40 12.15 -4.14
C LEU A 79 -8.35 10.98 -4.37
N ARG A 80 -8.22 10.38 -5.54
CA ARG A 80 -8.84 9.10 -5.86
C ARG A 80 -7.71 8.09 -5.98
N ALA A 81 -7.88 6.94 -5.34
CA ALA A 81 -6.79 5.98 -5.29
C ALA A 81 -7.30 4.55 -5.35
N GLN A 82 -6.42 3.68 -5.84
CA GLN A 82 -6.67 2.25 -5.80
C GLN A 82 -5.39 1.54 -5.36
N LEU A 83 -5.55 0.34 -4.83
CA LEU A 83 -4.44 -0.47 -4.35
C LEU A 83 -4.33 -1.73 -5.20
N ASP A 84 -3.17 -1.93 -5.80
CA ASP A 84 -2.82 -3.15 -6.52
C ASP A 84 -1.87 -3.96 -5.66
N ILE A 85 -2.19 -5.24 -5.47
CA ILE A 85 -1.37 -6.15 -4.67
C ILE A 85 -0.72 -7.16 -5.61
N ARG A 86 0.60 -7.27 -5.52
CA ARG A 86 1.38 -8.14 -6.41
C ARG A 86 2.41 -8.94 -5.64
N ASP A 87 2.81 -10.06 -6.19
CA ASP A 87 3.91 -10.83 -5.62
C ASP A 87 5.17 -10.75 -6.47
#